data_61f0f4fcdcb1351bf34e1c38fdfb1e71
#
_entry.id   61f0f4fcdcb1351bf34e1c38fdfb1e71
#
_cell.length_a   1.000
_cell.length_b   1.000
_cell.length_c   1.000
_cell.angle_alpha   90.00
_cell.angle_beta   90.00
_cell.angle_gamma   90.00
#
_symmetry.space_group_name_H-M   'P 1'
#
loop_
_entity.id
_entity.type
_entity.pdbx_description
1 polymer ?
#
loop_
_entity_poly.entity_id
_entity_poly.type
_entity_poly.pdbx_seq_one_letter_code
_entity_poly.pdbx_strand_id
1 'polypeptide(L)'
;ECARRKLAVAEGVVMIRKLILPVRKLLRGTLRKWFNRLPEERRFAVYRHLVDCDPAPNERLVLKIAETQEELEACFTLLHDAYVARNFMQPDPSGMRVTIYHALPTTTTLCAKYDGEVVGTLSLIRESVLGFPLQRIFDLTALREKQGNIAEVSALAVHRRFRRTGGTILFPLMK
;
A
#
# COMPACT_ATOMS: atom_id res chain seq x y z
N GLU A 1 -13.33 49.26 -1.98
CA GLU A 1 -14.50 48.40 -2.26
C GLU A 1 -14.10 46.99 -2.70
N CYS A 2 -13.11 46.85 -3.57
CA CYS A 2 -12.62 45.58 -4.08
C CYS A 2 -11.97 44.69 -2.99
N ALA A 3 -11.25 45.24 -2.02
CA ALA A 3 -10.61 44.54 -0.91
C ALA A 3 -11.64 43.98 0.09
N ARG A 4 -12.70 44.72 0.38
CA ARG A 4 -13.80 44.25 1.24
C ARG A 4 -14.58 43.10 0.65
N ARG A 5 -14.81 43.09 -0.66
CA ARG A 5 -15.47 41.95 -1.36
C ARG A 5 -14.60 40.67 -1.33
N LYS A 6 -13.29 40.79 -1.48
CA LYS A 6 -12.38 39.63 -1.39
C LYS A 6 -12.31 39.01 0.03
N LEU A 7 -12.39 39.87 1.07
CA LEU A 7 -12.42 39.38 2.46
C LEU A 7 -13.72 38.63 2.77
N ALA A 8 -14.87 39.18 2.37
CA ALA A 8 -16.18 38.53 2.60
C ALA A 8 -16.33 37.19 1.88
N VAL A 9 -15.76 37.05 0.67
CA VAL A 9 -15.72 35.76 -0.04
C VAL A 9 -14.83 34.77 0.64
N ALA A 10 -13.68 35.20 1.16
CA ALA A 10 -12.75 34.33 1.90
C ALA A 10 -13.36 33.81 3.22
N GLU A 11 -14.04 34.68 3.97
CA GLU A 11 -14.75 34.30 5.21
C GLU A 11 -15.92 33.35 4.92
N GLY A 12 -16.69 33.56 3.87
CA GLY A 12 -17.76 32.65 3.44
C GLY A 12 -17.25 31.26 3.07
N VAL A 13 -16.15 31.16 2.35
CA VAL A 13 -15.52 29.89 1.97
C VAL A 13 -14.98 29.13 3.20
N VAL A 14 -14.40 29.85 4.15
CA VAL A 14 -13.91 29.27 5.42
C VAL A 14 -15.08 28.75 6.27
N MET A 15 -16.17 29.49 6.32
CA MET A 15 -17.36 29.13 7.10
C MET A 15 -18.07 27.90 6.49
N ILE A 16 -18.21 27.84 5.17
CA ILE A 16 -18.76 26.66 4.48
C ILE A 16 -17.87 25.44 4.68
N ARG A 17 -16.54 25.60 4.64
CA ARG A 17 -15.60 24.49 4.88
C ARG A 17 -15.67 23.96 6.31
N LYS A 18 -15.89 24.80 7.31
CA LYS A 18 -16.10 24.40 8.71
C LYS A 18 -17.42 23.65 8.93
N LEU A 19 -18.46 23.95 8.16
CA LEU A 19 -19.77 23.28 8.26
C LEU A 19 -19.78 21.92 7.54
N ILE A 20 -19.09 21.82 6.40
CA ILE A 20 -19.07 20.59 5.57
C ILE A 20 -18.19 19.49 6.17
N LEU A 21 -17.11 19.83 6.86
CA LEU A 21 -16.18 18.88 7.45
C LEU A 21 -16.81 17.95 8.51
N PRO A 22 -17.62 18.44 9.48
CA PRO A 22 -18.25 17.57 10.47
C PRO A 22 -19.36 16.70 9.84
N VAL A 23 -20.11 17.22 8.88
CA VAL A 23 -21.15 16.46 8.16
C VAL A 23 -20.54 15.34 7.32
N ARG A 24 -19.42 15.59 6.64
CA ARG A 24 -18.67 14.53 5.92
C ARG A 24 -18.12 13.46 6.86
N LYS A 25 -17.64 13.83 8.05
CA LYS A 25 -17.19 12.86 9.07
C LYS A 25 -18.35 12.01 9.59
N LEU A 26 -19.50 12.62 9.86
CA LEU A 26 -20.69 11.96 10.35
C LEU A 26 -21.27 10.98 9.30
N LEU A 27 -21.39 11.45 8.05
CA LEU A 27 -21.82 10.62 6.90
C LEU A 27 -20.88 9.43 6.65
N ARG A 28 -19.56 9.65 6.75
CA ARG A 28 -18.59 8.56 6.63
C ARG A 28 -18.71 7.55 7.77
N GLY A 29 -19.00 8.00 8.99
CA GLY A 29 -19.19 7.14 10.15
C GLY A 29 -20.44 6.27 10.04
N THR A 30 -21.56 6.85 9.63
CA THR A 30 -22.83 6.12 9.44
C THR A 30 -22.79 5.19 8.23
N LEU A 31 -22.21 5.62 7.12
CA LEU A 31 -22.00 4.79 5.92
C LEU A 31 -21.09 3.60 6.21
N ARG A 32 -20.02 3.82 6.98
CA ARG A 32 -19.11 2.76 7.42
C ARG A 32 -19.80 1.75 8.34
N LYS A 33 -20.64 2.21 9.28
CA LYS A 33 -21.40 1.32 10.15
C LYS A 33 -22.41 0.49 9.35
N TRP A 34 -23.10 1.10 8.40
CA TRP A 34 -24.03 0.40 7.53
C TRP A 34 -23.32 -0.61 6.62
N PHE A 35 -22.20 -0.22 6.02
CA PHE A 35 -21.38 -1.08 5.19
C PHE A 35 -20.82 -2.28 5.97
N ASN A 36 -20.42 -2.10 7.23
CA ASN A 36 -19.93 -3.19 8.08
C ASN A 36 -21.04 -4.19 8.50
N ARG A 37 -22.32 -3.86 8.31
CA ARG A 37 -23.44 -4.78 8.52
C ARG A 37 -23.71 -5.68 7.32
N LEU A 38 -23.15 -5.38 6.16
CA LEU A 38 -23.26 -6.25 4.99
C LEU A 38 -22.49 -7.54 5.23
N PRO A 39 -23.00 -8.69 4.72
CA PRO A 39 -22.25 -9.94 4.70
C PRO A 39 -20.88 -9.74 4.06
N GLU A 40 -19.89 -10.48 4.54
CA GLU A 40 -18.49 -10.34 4.13
C GLU A 40 -18.32 -10.46 2.62
N GLU A 41 -18.98 -11.43 2.00
CA GLU A 41 -18.95 -11.64 0.55
C GLU A 41 -19.40 -10.41 -0.26
N ARG A 42 -20.47 -9.73 0.20
CA ARG A 42 -20.98 -8.52 -0.44
C ARG A 42 -20.03 -7.34 -0.25
N ARG A 43 -19.38 -7.24 0.92
CA ARG A 43 -18.36 -6.22 1.17
C ARG A 43 -17.17 -6.40 0.24
N PHE A 44 -16.68 -7.63 0.07
CA PHE A 44 -15.60 -7.92 -0.86
C PHE A 44 -15.98 -7.70 -2.32
N ALA A 45 -17.22 -7.98 -2.72
CA ALA A 45 -17.70 -7.68 -4.07
C ALA A 45 -17.67 -6.16 -4.34
N VAL A 46 -18.13 -5.34 -3.39
CA VAL A 46 -18.08 -3.88 -3.50
C VAL A 46 -16.63 -3.39 -3.53
N TYR A 47 -15.76 -3.92 -2.67
CA TYR A 47 -14.33 -3.55 -2.70
C TYR A 47 -13.68 -3.90 -4.03
N ARG A 48 -13.93 -5.09 -4.59
CA ARG A 48 -13.40 -5.49 -5.90
C ARG A 48 -13.86 -4.56 -7.01
N HIS A 49 -15.11 -4.12 -6.96
CA HIS A 49 -15.66 -3.20 -7.96
C HIS A 49 -15.12 -1.76 -7.81
N LEU A 50 -14.86 -1.32 -6.57
CA LEU A 50 -14.27 -0.01 -6.29
C LEU A 50 -12.76 0.05 -6.56
N VAL A 51 -12.09 -1.10 -6.58
CA VAL A 51 -10.63 -1.26 -6.82
C VAL A 51 -10.40 -1.77 -8.26
N ASP A 52 -11.30 -1.50 -9.16
CA ASP A 52 -11.04 -1.70 -10.59
C ASP A 52 -10.07 -0.62 -11.06
N CYS A 53 -8.78 -0.92 -10.91
CA CYS A 53 -7.69 -0.08 -11.37
C CYS A 53 -6.96 -0.76 -12.50
N ASP A 54 -6.63 0.00 -13.51
CA ASP A 54 -5.72 -0.43 -14.56
C ASP A 54 -4.36 -0.75 -13.93
N PRO A 55 -3.78 -1.95 -14.12
CA PRO A 55 -2.44 -2.25 -13.63
C PRO A 55 -1.35 -1.39 -14.29
N ALA A 56 -1.64 -0.80 -15.46
CA ALA A 56 -0.76 0.14 -16.16
C ALA A 56 -1.47 1.48 -16.41
N PRO A 57 -1.89 2.21 -15.34
CA PRO A 57 -2.73 3.40 -15.50
C PRO A 57 -2.00 4.58 -16.14
N ASN A 58 -0.68 4.50 -16.34
CA ASN A 58 0.13 5.58 -16.83
C ASN A 58 1.39 5.00 -17.50
N GLU A 59 1.75 5.49 -18.70
CA GLU A 59 2.97 5.12 -19.43
C GLU A 59 4.27 5.36 -18.62
N ARG A 60 4.22 6.28 -17.66
CA ARG A 60 5.34 6.58 -16.75
C ARG A 60 5.53 5.54 -15.65
N LEU A 61 4.53 4.68 -15.41
CA LEU A 61 4.57 3.64 -14.38
C LEU A 61 4.89 2.29 -15.01
N VAL A 62 6.04 1.73 -14.64
CA VAL A 62 6.48 0.39 -15.04
C VAL A 62 6.44 -0.52 -13.82
N LEU A 63 5.73 -1.64 -13.95
CA LEU A 63 5.70 -2.72 -12.96
C LEU A 63 6.55 -3.88 -13.49
N LYS A 64 7.49 -4.34 -12.69
CA LYS A 64 8.36 -5.46 -13.07
C LYS A 64 8.88 -6.21 -11.84
N ILE A 65 9.46 -7.37 -12.08
CA ILE A 65 10.30 -8.04 -11.09
C ILE A 65 11.63 -7.26 -10.99
N ALA A 66 12.09 -7.00 -9.77
CA ALA A 66 13.41 -6.44 -9.53
C ALA A 66 14.46 -7.51 -9.83
N GLU A 67 15.24 -7.30 -10.88
CA GLU A 67 16.21 -8.26 -11.42
C GLU A 67 17.65 -7.78 -11.25
N THR A 68 17.88 -6.47 -11.22
CA THR A 68 19.22 -5.92 -11.04
C THR A 68 19.50 -5.62 -9.58
N GLN A 69 20.78 -5.55 -9.24
CA GLN A 69 21.22 -5.21 -7.89
C GLN A 69 20.69 -3.84 -7.48
N GLU A 70 20.78 -2.85 -8.37
CA GLU A 70 20.33 -1.47 -8.11
C GLU A 70 18.81 -1.41 -7.85
N GLU A 71 18.03 -2.20 -8.57
CA GLU A 71 16.58 -2.27 -8.34
C GLU A 71 16.25 -2.90 -6.99
N LEU A 72 16.96 -3.97 -6.61
CA LEU A 72 16.78 -4.63 -5.31
C LEU A 72 17.21 -3.71 -4.16
N GLU A 73 18.37 -3.05 -4.27
CA GLU A 73 18.86 -2.09 -3.28
C GLU A 73 17.86 -0.93 -3.11
N ALA A 74 17.35 -0.39 -4.20
CA ALA A 74 16.34 0.66 -4.15
C ALA A 74 15.03 0.19 -3.49
N CYS A 75 14.58 -1.05 -3.75
CA CYS A 75 13.44 -1.65 -3.08
C CYS A 75 13.66 -1.78 -1.57
N PHE A 76 14.82 -2.28 -1.15
CA PHE A 76 15.14 -2.49 0.26
C PHE A 76 15.37 -1.18 1.02
N THR A 77 15.93 -0.18 0.36
CA THR A 77 16.06 1.19 0.89
C THR A 77 14.68 1.82 1.09
N LEU A 78 13.80 1.73 0.08
CA LEU A 78 12.43 2.21 0.18
C LEU A 78 11.66 1.54 1.33
N LEU A 79 11.89 0.24 1.52
CA LEU A 79 11.29 -0.53 2.60
C LEU A 79 11.81 -0.08 3.96
N HIS A 80 13.15 0.09 4.10
CA HIS A 80 13.78 0.62 5.29
C HIS A 80 13.20 1.97 5.70
N ASP A 81 13.17 2.92 4.79
CA ASP A 81 12.66 4.27 5.05
C ASP A 81 11.18 4.26 5.45
N ALA A 82 10.40 3.39 4.81
CA ALA A 82 8.99 3.25 5.13
C ALA A 82 8.76 2.70 6.55
N TYR A 83 9.59 1.76 7.00
CA TYR A 83 9.50 1.12 8.31
C TYR A 83 10.06 2.00 9.43
N VAL A 84 11.18 2.66 9.21
CA VAL A 84 11.75 3.64 10.14
C VAL A 84 10.79 4.81 10.35
N ALA A 85 10.21 5.36 9.28
CA ALA A 85 9.23 6.45 9.36
C ALA A 85 7.94 6.08 10.13
N ARG A 86 7.68 4.78 10.34
CA ARG A 86 6.53 4.25 11.10
C ARG A 86 6.91 3.73 12.48
N ASN A 87 8.18 3.83 12.87
CA ASN A 87 8.74 3.25 14.09
C ASN A 87 8.56 1.71 14.17
N PHE A 88 8.52 1.03 13.01
CA PHE A 88 8.46 -0.44 12.96
C PHE A 88 9.83 -1.08 13.10
N MET A 89 10.90 -0.31 12.91
CA MET A 89 12.29 -0.70 13.14
C MET A 89 13.14 0.51 13.47
N GLN A 90 14.28 0.28 14.11
CA GLN A 90 15.33 1.27 14.24
C GLN A 90 16.08 1.42 12.90
N PRO A 91 16.67 2.61 12.63
CA PRO A 91 17.52 2.76 11.45
C PRO A 91 18.66 1.74 11.45
N ASP A 92 18.85 1.09 10.31
CA ASP A 92 19.96 0.19 10.08
C ASP A 92 21.11 0.95 9.40
N PRO A 93 22.38 0.77 9.79
CA PRO A 93 23.52 1.45 9.17
C PRO A 93 23.65 1.23 7.66
N SER A 94 23.18 0.09 7.14
CA SER A 94 23.14 -0.18 5.69
C SER A 94 22.13 0.69 4.93
N GLY A 95 21.19 1.32 5.63
CA GLY A 95 20.05 2.01 5.01
C GLY A 95 19.08 1.10 4.28
N MET A 96 19.20 -0.21 4.44
CA MET A 96 18.37 -1.20 3.77
C MET A 96 17.63 -2.12 4.76
N ARG A 97 16.45 -2.57 4.40
CA ARG A 97 15.73 -3.59 5.13
C ARG A 97 15.71 -4.89 4.33
N VAL A 98 16.64 -5.78 4.64
CA VAL A 98 16.73 -7.12 4.07
C VAL A 98 16.42 -8.16 5.15
N THR A 99 15.73 -9.22 4.79
CA THR A 99 15.46 -10.35 5.67
C THR A 99 15.98 -11.63 5.01
N ILE A 100 16.17 -12.70 5.81
CA ILE A 100 16.59 -14.00 5.30
C ILE A 100 15.70 -14.52 4.16
N TYR A 101 14.43 -14.15 4.16
CA TYR A 101 13.48 -14.56 3.11
C TYR A 101 13.79 -13.94 1.75
N HIS A 102 14.40 -12.74 1.71
CA HIS A 102 14.80 -12.09 0.45
C HIS A 102 15.99 -12.80 -0.24
N ALA A 103 16.77 -13.56 0.52
CA ALA A 103 17.86 -14.36 -0.02
C ALA A 103 17.41 -15.70 -0.61
N LEU A 104 16.13 -16.06 -0.47
CA LEU A 104 15.63 -17.35 -0.96
C LEU A 104 15.22 -17.26 -2.43
N PRO A 105 15.53 -18.27 -3.26
CA PRO A 105 15.11 -18.33 -4.65
C PRO A 105 13.58 -18.43 -4.82
N THR A 106 12.88 -18.75 -3.74
CA THR A 106 11.42 -18.82 -3.69
C THR A 106 10.77 -17.45 -3.48
N THR A 107 11.55 -16.40 -3.23
CA THR A 107 11.05 -15.03 -3.07
C THR A 107 11.19 -14.25 -4.36
N THR A 108 10.11 -13.60 -4.76
CA THR A 108 10.09 -12.69 -5.90
C THR A 108 9.82 -11.28 -5.39
N THR A 109 10.72 -10.34 -5.66
CA THR A 109 10.52 -8.93 -5.32
C THR A 109 10.04 -8.17 -6.55
N LEU A 110 8.87 -7.57 -6.45
CA LEU A 110 8.29 -6.71 -7.47
C LEU A 110 8.65 -5.26 -7.16
N CYS A 111 8.92 -4.49 -8.20
CA CYS A 111 9.12 -3.06 -8.09
C CYS A 111 8.19 -2.29 -9.03
N ALA A 112 7.72 -1.14 -8.55
CA ALA A 112 7.05 -0.14 -9.34
C ALA A 112 8.03 1.02 -9.58
N LYS A 113 8.33 1.28 -10.84
CA LYS A 113 9.19 2.40 -11.26
C LYS A 113 8.33 3.50 -11.87
N TYR A 114 8.52 4.71 -11.42
CA TYR A 114 7.87 5.90 -11.98
C TYR A 114 8.94 6.85 -12.48
N ASP A 115 8.93 7.15 -13.77
CA ASP A 115 10.02 7.88 -14.46
C ASP A 115 11.41 7.27 -14.23
N GLY A 116 11.49 5.94 -14.15
CA GLY A 116 12.73 5.21 -13.91
C GLY A 116 13.13 5.03 -12.45
N GLU A 117 12.55 5.78 -11.50
CA GLU A 117 12.83 5.65 -10.07
C GLU A 117 11.93 4.58 -9.42
N VAL A 118 12.47 3.77 -8.52
CA VAL A 118 11.69 2.81 -7.72
C VAL A 118 10.86 3.59 -6.68
N VAL A 119 9.54 3.50 -6.80
CA VAL A 119 8.58 4.20 -5.94
C VAL A 119 7.65 3.27 -5.17
N GLY A 120 7.70 1.99 -5.47
CA GLY A 120 6.94 0.96 -4.79
C GLY A 120 7.63 -0.38 -4.84
N THR A 121 7.44 -1.19 -3.82
CA THR A 121 7.95 -2.56 -3.75
C THR A 121 6.96 -3.48 -3.03
N LEU A 122 6.98 -4.74 -3.39
CA LEU A 122 6.22 -5.83 -2.79
C LEU A 122 7.01 -7.11 -2.98
N SER A 123 7.11 -7.96 -1.96
CA SER A 123 7.71 -9.27 -2.07
C SER A 123 6.67 -10.37 -1.95
N LEU A 124 6.71 -11.32 -2.87
CA LEU A 124 5.95 -12.55 -2.85
C LEU A 124 6.86 -13.67 -2.38
N ILE A 125 6.62 -14.17 -1.17
CA ILE A 125 7.38 -15.25 -0.55
C ILE A 125 6.59 -16.54 -0.73
N ARG A 126 7.11 -17.45 -1.56
CA ARG A 126 6.53 -18.79 -1.72
C ARG A 126 7.04 -19.72 -0.64
N GLU A 127 6.34 -20.82 -0.39
CA GLU A 127 6.72 -21.78 0.62
C GLU A 127 8.13 -22.31 0.40
N SER A 128 8.87 -22.40 1.50
CA SER A 128 10.25 -22.83 1.53
C SER A 128 10.54 -23.61 2.81
N VAL A 129 11.76 -24.14 2.94
CA VAL A 129 12.22 -24.81 4.16
C VAL A 129 12.18 -23.91 5.42
N LEU A 130 12.21 -22.60 5.24
CA LEU A 130 12.08 -21.63 6.34
C LEU A 130 10.61 -21.27 6.65
N GLY A 131 9.66 -21.80 5.86
CA GLY A 131 8.25 -21.42 5.95
C GLY A 131 8.03 -19.94 5.59
N PHE A 132 7.07 -19.31 6.27
CA PHE A 132 6.67 -17.91 6.04
C PHE A 132 7.01 -17.02 7.24
N PRO A 133 7.35 -15.74 7.04
CA PRO A 133 7.47 -14.76 8.12
C PRO A 133 6.27 -14.74 9.06
N LEU A 134 5.05 -14.86 8.50
CA LEU A 134 3.78 -14.79 9.21
C LEU A 134 3.58 -15.94 10.22
N GLN A 135 4.24 -17.08 10.02
CA GLN A 135 4.15 -18.24 10.94
C GLN A 135 4.66 -17.97 12.36
N ARG A 136 5.43 -16.90 12.54
CA ARG A 136 5.87 -16.48 13.88
C ARG A 136 4.72 -15.93 14.73
N ILE A 137 3.62 -15.57 14.12
CA ILE A 137 2.49 -14.89 14.76
C ILE A 137 1.19 -15.69 14.59
N PHE A 138 1.03 -16.38 13.46
CA PHE A 138 -0.19 -17.10 13.11
C PHE A 138 0.09 -18.56 12.80
N ASP A 139 -0.83 -19.43 13.21
CA ASP A 139 -0.86 -20.82 12.78
C ASP A 139 -1.42 -20.92 11.35
N LEU A 140 -0.64 -21.48 10.44
CA LEU A 140 -1.01 -21.66 9.04
C LEU A 140 -1.45 -23.08 8.69
N THR A 141 -1.61 -23.96 9.68
CA THR A 141 -1.95 -25.39 9.47
C THR A 141 -3.22 -25.52 8.64
N ALA A 142 -4.29 -24.83 9.01
CA ALA A 142 -5.56 -24.86 8.28
C ALA A 142 -5.48 -24.33 6.84
N LEU A 143 -4.51 -23.46 6.53
CA LEU A 143 -4.25 -23.00 5.17
C LEU A 143 -3.50 -24.06 4.35
N ARG A 144 -2.56 -24.78 4.97
CA ARG A 144 -1.80 -25.87 4.32
C ARG A 144 -2.63 -27.09 4.01
N GLU A 145 -3.67 -27.36 4.81
CA GLU A 145 -4.62 -28.43 4.55
C GLU A 145 -5.48 -28.17 3.30
N LYS A 146 -5.64 -26.92 2.91
CA LYS A 146 -6.29 -26.56 1.65
C LYS A 146 -5.34 -26.88 0.50
N GLN A 147 -5.82 -27.64 -0.47
CA GLN A 147 -5.03 -27.98 -1.66
C GLN A 147 -4.68 -26.69 -2.43
N GLY A 148 -3.39 -26.49 -2.68
CA GLY A 148 -2.90 -25.36 -3.47
C GLY A 148 -1.52 -24.86 -3.01
N ASN A 149 -0.90 -24.05 -3.86
CA ASN A 149 0.33 -23.35 -3.54
C ASN A 149 0.02 -22.12 -2.68
N ILE A 150 0.71 -21.98 -1.57
CA ILE A 150 0.57 -20.85 -0.66
C ILE A 150 1.73 -19.88 -0.90
N ALA A 151 1.44 -18.60 -0.87
CA ALA A 151 2.44 -17.55 -0.87
C ALA A 151 2.03 -16.42 0.06
N GLU A 152 3.02 -15.82 0.72
CA GLU A 152 2.85 -14.64 1.56
C GLU A 152 3.20 -13.38 0.77
N VAL A 153 2.28 -12.41 0.74
CA VAL A 153 2.57 -11.06 0.28
C VAL A 153 3.17 -10.28 1.44
N SER A 154 4.41 -9.86 1.30
CA SER A 154 5.18 -9.21 2.35
C SER A 154 5.96 -8.01 1.82
N ALA A 155 6.66 -7.31 2.70
CA ALA A 155 7.58 -6.22 2.35
C ALA A 155 6.97 -5.15 1.42
N LEU A 156 5.69 -4.81 1.63
CA LEU A 156 4.99 -3.79 0.85
C LEU A 156 5.39 -2.40 1.34
N ALA A 157 5.94 -1.60 0.44
CA ALA A 157 6.19 -0.18 0.68
C ALA A 157 5.88 0.65 -0.57
N VAL A 158 5.38 1.88 -0.32
CA VAL A 158 5.17 2.88 -1.36
C VAL A 158 5.83 4.19 -0.89
N HIS A 159 6.59 4.82 -1.78
CA HIS A 159 7.27 6.08 -1.51
C HIS A 159 6.27 7.15 -1.04
N ARG A 160 6.67 7.94 -0.02
CA ARG A 160 5.79 8.90 0.65
C ARG A 160 5.08 9.87 -0.30
N ARG A 161 5.72 10.24 -1.40
CA ARG A 161 5.21 11.12 -2.47
C ARG A 161 3.96 10.57 -3.15
N PHE A 162 3.84 9.24 -3.23
CA PHE A 162 2.73 8.53 -3.85
C PHE A 162 1.72 7.95 -2.86
N ARG A 163 1.91 8.21 -1.55
CA ARG A 163 0.90 7.85 -0.54
C ARG A 163 -0.26 8.83 -0.60
N ARG A 164 -1.48 8.33 -0.43
CA ARG A 164 -2.74 9.11 -0.48
C ARG A 164 -3.07 9.68 -1.87
N THR A 165 -2.50 9.16 -2.92
CA THR A 165 -2.80 9.53 -4.32
C THR A 165 -3.88 8.65 -4.96
N GLY A 166 -4.79 8.08 -4.16
CA GLY A 166 -5.85 7.19 -4.65
C GLY A 166 -5.39 5.76 -5.00
N GLY A 167 -4.19 5.36 -4.57
CA GLY A 167 -3.68 4.01 -4.82
C GLY A 167 -2.92 3.84 -6.14
N THR A 168 -2.50 4.93 -6.77
CA THR A 168 -1.83 4.97 -8.08
C THR A 168 -0.65 3.99 -8.22
N ILE A 169 0.08 3.71 -7.12
CA ILE A 169 1.17 2.73 -7.11
C ILE A 169 0.76 1.44 -6.40
N LEU A 170 0.01 1.58 -5.29
CA LEU A 170 -0.34 0.45 -4.44
C LEU A 170 -1.22 -0.58 -5.18
N PHE A 171 -2.28 -0.12 -5.84
CA PHE A 171 -3.23 -1.03 -6.48
C PHE A 171 -2.63 -1.77 -7.67
N PRO A 172 -1.89 -1.14 -8.58
CA PRO A 172 -1.17 -1.85 -9.63
C PRO A 172 -0.18 -2.91 -9.10
N LEU A 173 0.52 -2.63 -7.98
CA LEU A 173 1.43 -3.61 -7.36
C LEU A 173 0.70 -4.82 -6.77
N MET A 174 -0.55 -4.67 -6.35
CA MET A 174 -1.33 -5.73 -5.71
C MET A 174 -2.25 -6.50 -6.67
N LYS A 175 -2.36 -6.08 -7.91
CA LYS A 175 -3.17 -6.72 -8.94
C LYS A 175 -2.36 -7.72 -9.77
#